data_c677e47ff192cca797f3d308bc5190b1
#
_entry.id   c677e47ff192cca797f3d308bc5190b1
#
_cell.length_a   1.000
_cell.length_b   1.000
_cell.length_c   1.000
_cell.angle_alpha   90.00
_cell.angle_beta   90.00
_cell.angle_gamma   90.00
#
_symmetry.space_group_name_H-M   'P 1'
#
loop_
_entity.id
_entity.type
_entity.pdbx_description
1 polymer ?
#
loop_
_entity_poly.entity_id
_entity_poly.type
_entity_poly.pdbx_seq_one_letter_code
_entity_poly.pdbx_strand_id
1 'polypeptide(L)'
;LHSTSRRQRQMCIRDSCDLILYGGEGMLCQICTDHPRYRSFFSERTEIGVGLCCEEAARLILTRPEKTMLVTTGEGELDEEETALLTLRDHLFAIAQNREEPINQRMEQILSACGAHVPDVPLAQWAEFYLSLERMDEVWTGILEALREHADELLLDDFAAHMKGRETEYEQLLVYFLYRHVPTALDDGDVSSKAAFAVLSVRLLFPLGALHLLLHGEFTVEDQIELCRLYSAEVEYSDDNMDALFDALL
;
A
#
# COMPACT_ATOMS: atom_id res chain seq x y z
N LEU A 1 -0.26 7.57 -29.40
CA LEU A 1 -1.05 7.86 -28.18
C LEU A 1 -0.26 7.61 -26.87
N HIS A 2 0.83 6.82 -26.88
CA HIS A 2 1.65 6.52 -25.70
C HIS A 2 2.65 7.63 -25.28
N SER A 3 2.83 8.67 -26.10
CA SER A 3 3.76 9.76 -25.81
C SER A 3 3.24 10.76 -24.76
N THR A 4 1.93 10.88 -24.60
CA THR A 4 1.32 11.82 -23.64
C THR A 4 1.42 11.33 -22.18
N SER A 5 1.36 10.02 -21.94
CA SER A 5 1.45 9.44 -20.59
C SER A 5 2.83 9.66 -19.94
N ARG A 6 3.93 9.51 -20.68
CA ARG A 6 5.29 9.76 -20.15
C ARG A 6 5.54 11.24 -19.83
N ARG A 7 4.99 12.16 -20.62
CA ARG A 7 5.10 13.61 -20.35
C ARG A 7 4.27 14.02 -19.13
N GLN A 8 3.09 13.44 -18.93
CA GLN A 8 2.28 13.69 -17.76
C GLN A 8 2.95 13.17 -16.47
N ARG A 9 3.56 11.97 -16.50
CA ARG A 9 4.35 11.46 -15.36
C ARG A 9 5.55 12.38 -15.02
N GLN A 10 6.28 12.86 -16.02
CA GLN A 10 7.39 13.80 -15.80
C GLN A 10 6.94 15.17 -15.28
N MET A 11 5.72 15.60 -15.59
CA MET A 11 5.17 16.86 -15.09
C MET A 11 4.78 16.77 -13.61
N CYS A 12 4.26 15.62 -13.15
CA CYS A 12 3.94 15.42 -11.73
C CYS A 12 5.20 15.28 -10.85
N ILE A 13 6.29 14.70 -11.37
CA ILE A 13 7.58 14.54 -10.67
C ILE A 13 8.29 15.88 -10.41
N ARG A 14 7.90 16.98 -11.06
CA ARG A 14 8.50 18.31 -10.93
C ARG A 14 7.62 19.32 -10.18
N ASP A 15 6.74 18.88 -9.31
CA ASP A 15 5.87 19.69 -8.42
C ASP A 15 4.96 20.70 -9.13
N SER A 16 4.80 20.63 -10.46
CA SER A 16 4.09 21.67 -11.19
C SER A 16 3.35 21.12 -12.39
N CYS A 17 2.01 20.98 -12.26
CA CYS A 17 1.14 20.78 -13.41
C CYS A 17 0.97 22.12 -14.14
N ASP A 18 1.32 22.17 -15.43
CA ASP A 18 1.17 23.38 -16.26
C ASP A 18 -0.27 23.92 -16.25
N LEU A 19 -1.28 23.04 -16.16
CA LEU A 19 -2.68 23.46 -16.05
C LEU A 19 -2.94 24.24 -14.76
N ILE A 20 -2.37 23.81 -13.63
CA ILE A 20 -2.48 24.55 -12.36
C ILE A 20 -1.70 25.85 -12.41
N LEU A 21 -0.47 25.82 -12.93
CA LEU A 21 0.40 26.99 -12.98
C LEU A 21 -0.15 28.12 -13.84
N TYR A 22 -0.73 27.78 -14.99
CA TYR A 22 -1.21 28.79 -15.95
C TYR A 22 -2.71 29.03 -15.91
N GLY A 23 -3.50 28.06 -15.43
CA GLY A 23 -4.96 28.14 -15.44
C GLY A 23 -5.62 28.06 -14.05
N GLY A 24 -4.85 27.73 -13.04
CA GLY A 24 -5.35 27.51 -11.67
C GLY A 24 -6.10 26.17 -11.51
N GLU A 25 -6.49 25.86 -10.28
CA GLU A 25 -7.14 24.59 -9.92
C GLU A 25 -8.46 24.35 -10.69
N GLY A 26 -9.17 25.40 -11.08
CA GLY A 26 -10.41 25.31 -11.86
C GLY A 26 -10.26 24.72 -13.26
N MET A 27 -9.02 24.54 -13.76
CA MET A 27 -8.72 23.91 -15.05
C MET A 27 -8.52 22.40 -14.95
N LEU A 28 -8.50 21.85 -13.73
CA LEU A 28 -8.33 20.42 -13.53
C LEU A 28 -9.62 19.65 -13.87
N CYS A 29 -9.47 18.51 -14.54
CA CYS A 29 -10.57 17.57 -14.66
C CYS A 29 -10.81 16.85 -13.32
N GLN A 30 -11.96 16.18 -13.18
CA GLN A 30 -12.35 15.50 -11.93
C GLN A 30 -11.28 14.50 -11.45
N ILE A 31 -10.73 13.71 -12.38
CA ILE A 31 -9.68 12.73 -12.05
C ILE A 31 -8.44 13.41 -11.47
N CYS A 32 -8.00 14.53 -12.05
CA CYS A 32 -6.86 15.27 -11.56
C CYS A 32 -7.13 15.93 -10.19
N THR A 33 -8.37 16.35 -9.96
CA THR A 33 -8.79 16.96 -8.69
C THR A 33 -8.86 15.90 -7.58
N ASP A 34 -9.32 14.71 -7.92
CA ASP A 34 -9.48 13.62 -6.96
C ASP A 34 -8.17 12.87 -6.69
N HIS A 35 -7.29 12.76 -7.68
CA HIS A 35 -6.00 12.09 -7.48
C HIS A 35 -5.13 12.82 -6.43
N PRO A 36 -4.52 12.12 -5.49
CA PRO A 36 -4.50 10.66 -5.25
C PRO A 36 -5.55 10.19 -4.22
N ARG A 37 -6.66 10.90 -4.06
CA ARG A 37 -7.67 10.59 -3.05
C ARG A 37 -8.54 9.43 -3.49
N TYR A 38 -8.81 8.53 -2.55
CA TYR A 38 -9.85 7.51 -2.67
C TYR A 38 -10.92 7.72 -1.60
N ARG A 39 -12.10 7.18 -1.82
CA ARG A 39 -13.25 7.32 -0.92
C ARG A 39 -13.88 5.97 -0.68
N SER A 40 -14.24 5.72 0.57
CA SER A 40 -15.11 4.62 0.98
C SER A 40 -16.43 5.22 1.43
N PHE A 41 -17.53 4.77 0.85
CA PHE A 41 -18.87 5.28 1.12
C PHE A 41 -19.60 4.31 2.03
N PHE A 42 -20.20 4.85 3.07
CA PHE A 42 -21.04 4.17 4.02
C PHE A 42 -22.41 4.86 4.06
N SER A 43 -23.38 4.33 4.81
CA SER A 43 -24.75 4.83 4.87
C SER A 43 -24.85 6.35 5.06
N GLU A 44 -24.26 6.92 6.10
CA GLU A 44 -24.22 8.37 6.36
C GLU A 44 -22.80 8.90 6.61
N ARG A 45 -21.79 8.16 6.15
CA ARG A 45 -20.39 8.49 6.36
C ARG A 45 -19.58 8.31 5.07
N THR A 46 -18.64 9.19 4.83
CA THR A 46 -17.64 9.01 3.77
C THR A 46 -16.26 9.11 4.41
N GLU A 47 -15.44 8.11 4.18
CA GLU A 47 -14.03 8.14 4.54
C GLU A 47 -13.19 8.54 3.33
N ILE A 48 -12.14 9.32 3.57
CA ILE A 48 -11.26 9.80 2.52
C ILE A 48 -9.82 9.47 2.93
N GLY A 49 -9.12 8.80 2.03
CA GLY A 49 -7.69 8.54 2.14
C GLY A 49 -6.93 9.05 0.92
N VAL A 50 -5.61 8.95 0.97
CA VAL A 50 -4.70 9.28 -0.14
C VAL A 50 -3.89 8.04 -0.52
N GLY A 51 -3.73 7.78 -1.82
CA GLY A 51 -3.05 6.60 -2.34
C GLY A 51 -1.54 6.77 -2.40
N LEU A 52 -0.82 5.68 -2.12
CA LEU A 52 0.64 5.62 -2.21
C LEU A 52 1.18 5.86 -3.63
N CYS A 53 0.34 5.75 -4.67
CA CYS A 53 0.71 6.01 -6.07
C CYS A 53 1.19 7.47 -6.32
N CYS A 54 0.96 8.38 -5.39
CA CYS A 54 1.48 9.74 -5.38
C CYS A 54 2.69 9.82 -4.44
N GLU A 55 3.83 10.28 -4.95
CA GLU A 55 5.07 10.40 -4.18
C GLU A 55 4.89 11.21 -2.89
N GLU A 56 4.23 12.36 -2.98
CA GLU A 56 4.02 13.22 -1.80
C GLU A 56 3.05 12.57 -0.79
N ALA A 57 2.01 11.88 -1.24
CA ALA A 57 1.13 11.12 -0.35
C ALA A 57 1.89 9.98 0.35
N ALA A 58 2.73 9.25 -0.39
CA ALA A 58 3.60 8.22 0.16
C ALA A 58 4.57 8.81 1.19
N ARG A 59 5.18 9.96 0.90
CA ARG A 59 6.05 10.69 1.84
C ARG A 59 5.33 11.02 3.13
N LEU A 60 4.14 11.64 3.04
CA LEU A 60 3.35 12.02 4.22
C LEU A 60 2.92 10.81 5.07
N ILE A 61 2.63 9.68 4.45
CA ILE A 61 2.26 8.44 5.15
C ILE A 61 3.49 7.84 5.82
N LEU A 62 4.56 7.59 5.07
CA LEU A 62 5.72 6.82 5.53
C LEU A 62 6.58 7.56 6.57
N THR A 63 6.71 8.88 6.43
CA THR A 63 7.57 9.67 7.33
C THR A 63 6.87 10.12 8.61
N ARG A 64 5.61 9.74 8.82
CA ARG A 64 4.87 10.09 10.03
C ARG A 64 5.33 9.25 11.22
N PRO A 65 5.93 9.86 12.26
CA PRO A 65 6.42 9.12 13.42
C PRO A 65 5.30 8.78 14.43
N GLU A 66 4.18 9.53 14.41
CA GLU A 66 3.06 9.30 15.32
C GLU A 66 2.15 8.19 14.81
N LYS A 67 1.43 7.56 15.76
CA LYS A 67 0.36 6.63 15.40
C LYS A 67 -0.71 7.32 14.59
N THR A 68 -1.20 6.65 13.56
CA THR A 68 -2.29 7.15 12.73
C THR A 68 -3.60 7.12 13.51
N MET A 69 -4.34 8.22 13.45
CA MET A 69 -5.68 8.35 14.02
C MET A 69 -6.64 8.87 12.96
N LEU A 70 -7.86 8.32 12.95
CA LEU A 70 -8.93 8.83 12.10
C LEU A 70 -9.49 10.12 12.68
N VAL A 71 -9.71 11.10 11.82
CA VAL A 71 -10.36 12.36 12.19
C VAL A 71 -11.77 12.36 11.62
N THR A 72 -12.76 12.38 12.50
CA THR A 72 -14.17 12.43 12.11
C THR A 72 -14.68 13.86 12.22
N THR A 73 -15.40 14.33 11.20
CA THR A 73 -16.09 15.62 11.18
C THR A 73 -17.57 15.39 10.88
N GLY A 74 -18.43 16.03 11.67
CA GLY A 74 -19.88 15.84 11.56
C GLY A 74 -20.40 14.62 12.32
N GLU A 75 -21.71 14.39 12.19
CA GLU A 75 -22.42 13.27 12.77
C GLU A 75 -23.09 12.49 11.63
N GLY A 76 -23.11 11.17 11.72
CA GLY A 76 -23.77 10.27 10.78
C GLY A 76 -23.87 8.89 11.37
N GLU A 77 -24.98 8.23 11.16
CA GLU A 77 -25.24 6.88 11.65
C GLU A 77 -24.72 5.85 10.63
N LEU A 78 -24.16 4.77 11.14
CA LEU A 78 -23.74 3.59 10.38
C LEU A 78 -24.76 2.49 10.65
N ASP A 79 -24.97 1.64 9.68
CA ASP A 79 -25.74 0.42 9.91
C ASP A 79 -24.97 -0.59 10.78
N GLU A 80 -25.59 -1.72 11.08
CA GLU A 80 -25.03 -2.74 11.99
C GLU A 80 -23.81 -3.43 11.37
N GLU A 81 -23.82 -3.70 10.07
CA GLU A 81 -22.75 -4.37 9.34
C GLU A 81 -21.53 -3.44 9.19
N GLU A 82 -21.75 -2.20 8.78
CA GLU A 82 -20.73 -1.15 8.71
C GLU A 82 -20.07 -0.92 10.08
N THR A 83 -20.89 -0.84 11.14
CA THR A 83 -20.39 -0.66 12.51
C THR A 83 -19.52 -1.83 12.94
N ALA A 84 -19.93 -3.06 12.65
CA ALA A 84 -19.18 -4.26 12.99
C ALA A 84 -17.82 -4.29 12.25
N LEU A 85 -17.82 -4.03 10.95
CA LEU A 85 -16.61 -4.03 10.13
C LEU A 85 -15.63 -2.92 10.55
N LEU A 86 -16.12 -1.70 10.77
CA LEU A 86 -15.26 -0.59 11.19
C LEU A 86 -14.73 -0.78 12.61
N THR A 87 -15.49 -1.41 13.50
CA THR A 87 -15.00 -1.79 14.84
C THR A 87 -13.87 -2.83 14.74
N LEU A 88 -14.03 -3.82 13.86
CA LEU A 88 -12.95 -4.79 13.58
C LEU A 88 -11.71 -4.07 13.02
N ARG A 89 -11.85 -3.19 12.02
CA ARG A 89 -10.74 -2.42 11.45
C ARG A 89 -10.01 -1.60 12.51
N ASP A 90 -10.74 -0.94 13.42
CA ASP A 90 -10.14 -0.17 14.52
C ASP A 90 -9.34 -1.08 15.47
N HIS A 91 -9.82 -2.30 15.71
CA HIS A 91 -9.06 -3.32 16.43
C HIS A 91 -7.78 -3.72 15.68
N LEU A 92 -7.85 -3.94 14.36
CA LEU A 92 -6.68 -4.23 13.54
C LEU A 92 -5.66 -3.08 13.56
N PHE A 93 -6.12 -1.82 13.58
CA PHE A 93 -5.23 -0.66 13.76
C PHE A 93 -4.53 -0.66 15.12
N ALA A 94 -5.25 -1.03 16.17
CA ALA A 94 -4.65 -1.15 17.50
C ALA A 94 -3.53 -2.20 17.52
N ILE A 95 -3.73 -3.35 16.86
CA ILE A 95 -2.72 -4.39 16.68
C ILE A 95 -1.56 -3.85 15.83
N ALA A 96 -1.84 -3.30 14.64
CA ALA A 96 -0.82 -2.81 13.71
C ALA A 96 0.11 -1.78 14.36
N GLN A 97 -0.42 -0.95 15.26
CA GLN A 97 0.28 0.14 15.94
C GLN A 97 0.77 -0.20 17.36
N ASN A 98 0.74 -1.49 17.74
CA ASN A 98 1.29 -1.94 19.02
C ASN A 98 2.82 -2.05 18.95
N ARG A 99 3.52 -0.93 19.17
CA ARG A 99 4.99 -0.84 19.08
C ARG A 99 5.76 -1.61 20.16
N GLU A 100 5.05 -2.21 21.11
CA GLU A 100 5.67 -3.11 22.11
C GLU A 100 6.01 -4.47 21.49
N GLU A 101 5.43 -4.81 20.35
CA GLU A 101 5.63 -6.06 19.64
C GLU A 101 6.31 -5.86 18.28
N PRO A 102 7.15 -6.81 17.84
CA PRO A 102 7.74 -6.79 16.50
C PRO A 102 6.67 -6.77 15.40
N ILE A 103 6.94 -6.12 14.28
CA ILE A 103 5.99 -5.99 13.16
C ILE A 103 5.48 -7.35 12.65
N ASN A 104 6.37 -8.36 12.58
CA ASN A 104 5.98 -9.71 12.15
C ASN A 104 4.92 -10.32 13.08
N GLN A 105 5.05 -10.13 14.40
CA GLN A 105 4.10 -10.65 15.37
C GLN A 105 2.75 -9.92 15.26
N ARG A 106 2.77 -8.62 15.01
CA ARG A 106 1.56 -7.82 14.76
C ARG A 106 0.84 -8.30 13.50
N MET A 107 1.56 -8.62 12.42
CA MET A 107 0.99 -9.18 11.19
C MET A 107 0.33 -10.54 11.43
N GLU A 108 0.95 -11.43 12.20
CA GLU A 108 0.33 -12.72 12.57
C GLU A 108 -0.95 -12.55 13.40
N GLN A 109 -0.97 -11.59 14.31
CA GLN A 109 -2.18 -11.27 15.10
C GLN A 109 -3.31 -10.74 14.23
N ILE A 110 -3.01 -9.90 13.21
CA ILE A 110 -3.99 -9.41 12.25
C ILE A 110 -4.58 -10.58 11.46
N LEU A 111 -3.74 -11.46 10.92
CA LEU A 111 -4.19 -12.65 10.21
C LEU A 111 -5.08 -13.52 11.10
N SER A 112 -4.67 -13.78 12.33
CA SER A 112 -5.43 -14.57 13.29
C SER A 112 -6.78 -13.92 13.63
N ALA A 113 -6.82 -12.60 13.81
CA ALA A 113 -8.06 -11.86 14.14
C ALA A 113 -9.11 -11.92 13.02
N CYS A 114 -8.66 -12.05 11.77
CA CYS A 114 -9.54 -12.13 10.59
C CYS A 114 -9.75 -13.57 10.08
N GLY A 115 -9.17 -14.60 10.74
CA GLY A 115 -9.16 -15.96 10.20
C GLY A 115 -8.47 -16.06 8.84
N ALA A 116 -7.52 -15.14 8.58
CA ALA A 116 -6.85 -14.96 7.31
C ALA A 116 -5.55 -15.75 7.24
N HIS A 117 -5.09 -16.03 6.04
CA HIS A 117 -3.85 -16.74 5.78
C HIS A 117 -3.12 -16.14 4.58
N VAL A 118 -1.80 -16.00 4.68
CA VAL A 118 -0.93 -15.72 3.53
C VAL A 118 -0.16 -16.99 3.24
N PRO A 119 -0.23 -17.54 2.01
CA PRO A 119 0.49 -18.75 1.66
C PRO A 119 1.99 -18.65 1.94
N ASP A 120 2.53 -19.65 2.65
CA ASP A 120 3.96 -19.76 2.94
C ASP A 120 4.68 -20.37 1.74
N VAL A 121 4.98 -19.56 0.76
CA VAL A 121 5.69 -19.95 -0.45
C VAL A 121 6.99 -19.16 -0.58
N PRO A 122 8.00 -19.71 -1.30
CA PRO A 122 9.26 -19.00 -1.54
C PRO A 122 9.04 -17.62 -2.15
N LEU A 123 9.87 -16.65 -1.77
CA LEU A 123 9.80 -15.27 -2.28
C LEU A 123 9.89 -15.21 -3.81
N ALA A 124 10.70 -16.07 -4.43
CA ALA A 124 10.77 -16.18 -5.89
C ALA A 124 9.42 -16.59 -6.53
N GLN A 125 8.61 -17.39 -5.85
CA GLN A 125 7.28 -17.76 -6.33
C GLN A 125 6.30 -16.58 -6.23
N TRP A 126 6.38 -15.76 -5.18
CA TRP A 126 5.64 -14.50 -5.13
C TRP A 126 6.08 -13.56 -6.24
N ALA A 127 7.38 -13.41 -6.50
CA ALA A 127 7.87 -12.61 -7.62
C ALA A 127 7.31 -13.10 -8.97
N GLU A 128 7.25 -14.43 -9.21
CA GLU A 128 6.61 -15.00 -10.40
C GLU A 128 5.12 -14.70 -10.47
N PHE A 129 4.41 -14.79 -9.35
CA PHE A 129 2.99 -14.43 -9.30
C PHE A 129 2.78 -12.97 -9.72
N TYR A 130 3.51 -12.02 -9.12
CA TYR A 130 3.42 -10.61 -9.51
C TYR A 130 3.88 -10.35 -10.95
N LEU A 131 4.82 -11.13 -11.48
CA LEU A 131 5.21 -11.10 -12.90
C LEU A 131 4.10 -11.64 -13.82
N SER A 132 3.14 -12.41 -13.34
CA SER A 132 1.99 -12.87 -14.12
C SER A 132 0.86 -11.85 -14.19
N LEU A 133 0.84 -10.86 -13.31
CA LEU A 133 -0.15 -9.79 -13.27
C LEU A 133 0.04 -8.77 -14.40
N GLU A 134 -0.95 -7.93 -14.64
CA GLU A 134 -0.82 -6.81 -15.57
C GLU A 134 0.26 -5.83 -15.07
N ARG A 135 1.14 -5.41 -15.97
CA ARG A 135 2.24 -4.49 -15.65
C ARG A 135 2.34 -3.41 -16.71
N MET A 136 2.47 -2.17 -16.26
CA MET A 136 2.57 -1.00 -17.14
C MET A 136 3.97 -0.39 -17.14
N ASP A 137 4.75 -0.60 -16.07
CA ASP A 137 6.07 0.00 -15.90
C ASP A 137 7.18 -1.06 -16.03
N GLU A 138 8.12 -0.81 -16.96
CA GLU A 138 9.27 -1.68 -17.18
C GLU A 138 10.22 -1.71 -15.96
N VAL A 139 10.27 -0.63 -15.16
CA VAL A 139 11.06 -0.59 -13.92
C VAL A 139 10.49 -1.57 -12.90
N TRP A 140 9.16 -1.59 -12.73
CA TRP A 140 8.51 -2.56 -11.85
C TRP A 140 8.77 -4.00 -12.29
N THR A 141 8.66 -4.27 -13.58
CA THR A 141 8.98 -5.59 -14.15
C THR A 141 10.43 -5.99 -13.83
N GLY A 142 11.40 -5.09 -14.05
CA GLY A 142 12.80 -5.35 -13.75
C GLY A 142 13.09 -5.61 -12.27
N ILE A 143 12.39 -4.90 -11.37
CA ILE A 143 12.49 -5.12 -9.91
C ILE A 143 11.99 -6.54 -9.55
N LEU A 144 10.86 -6.98 -10.11
CA LEU A 144 10.32 -8.32 -9.84
C LEU A 144 11.20 -9.43 -10.42
N GLU A 145 11.77 -9.24 -11.62
CA GLU A 145 12.72 -10.17 -12.21
C GLU A 145 13.98 -10.30 -11.33
N ALA A 146 14.52 -9.19 -10.87
CA ALA A 146 15.66 -9.18 -9.96
C ALA A 146 15.31 -9.83 -8.60
N LEU A 147 14.10 -9.59 -8.07
CA LEU A 147 13.64 -10.26 -6.84
C LEU A 147 13.60 -11.77 -7.02
N ARG A 148 13.08 -12.25 -8.15
CA ARG A 148 13.05 -13.69 -8.46
C ARG A 148 14.45 -14.30 -8.54
N GLU A 149 15.39 -13.58 -9.16
CA GLU A 149 16.78 -14.04 -9.36
C GLU A 149 17.59 -14.04 -8.06
N HIS A 150 17.40 -13.04 -7.20
CA HIS A 150 18.20 -12.84 -5.99
C HIS A 150 17.49 -13.23 -4.70
N ALA A 151 16.31 -13.85 -4.76
CA ALA A 151 15.49 -14.16 -3.57
C ALA A 151 16.26 -14.89 -2.46
N ASP A 152 17.11 -15.85 -2.84
CA ASP A 152 17.91 -16.67 -1.91
C ASP A 152 19.16 -15.93 -1.39
N GLU A 153 19.53 -14.79 -1.99
CA GLU A 153 20.68 -13.98 -1.59
C GLU A 153 20.32 -12.90 -0.57
N LEU A 154 19.02 -12.65 -0.34
CA LEU A 154 18.53 -11.57 0.51
C LEU A 154 18.80 -11.87 1.99
N LEU A 155 19.54 -10.99 2.65
CA LEU A 155 19.82 -11.02 4.07
C LEU A 155 18.79 -10.16 4.81
N LEU A 156 17.59 -10.71 5.07
CA LEU A 156 16.47 -9.96 5.64
C LEU A 156 16.74 -9.45 7.05
N ASP A 157 17.54 -10.17 7.84
CA ASP A 157 17.95 -9.73 9.17
C ASP A 157 18.92 -8.53 9.11
N ASP A 158 19.81 -8.51 8.13
CA ASP A 158 20.72 -7.38 7.90
C ASP A 158 19.92 -6.15 7.42
N PHE A 159 18.94 -6.36 6.57
CA PHE A 159 18.04 -5.30 6.15
C PHE A 159 17.19 -4.79 7.33
N ALA A 160 16.68 -5.66 8.18
CA ALA A 160 15.98 -5.25 9.40
C ALA A 160 16.87 -4.39 10.31
N ALA A 161 18.17 -4.74 10.43
CA ALA A 161 19.13 -3.93 11.16
C ALA A 161 19.40 -2.58 10.50
N HIS A 162 19.43 -2.53 9.15
CA HIS A 162 19.54 -1.28 8.38
C HIS A 162 18.33 -0.37 8.60
N MET A 163 17.12 -0.95 8.68
CA MET A 163 15.87 -0.23 8.90
C MET A 163 15.65 0.18 10.36
N LYS A 164 16.62 -0.06 11.25
CA LYS A 164 16.50 0.34 12.65
C LYS A 164 16.30 1.84 12.79
N GLY A 165 15.21 2.23 13.46
CA GLY A 165 14.77 3.62 13.59
C GLY A 165 13.84 4.09 12.46
N ARG A 166 13.59 3.24 11.46
CA ARG A 166 12.64 3.45 10.36
C ARG A 166 11.53 2.38 10.32
N GLU A 167 11.43 1.57 11.36
CA GLU A 167 10.43 0.49 11.45
C GLU A 167 8.98 1.01 11.37
N THR A 168 8.77 2.27 11.74
CA THR A 168 7.47 2.94 11.62
C THR A 168 6.98 3.06 10.18
N GLU A 169 7.86 3.05 9.19
CA GLU A 169 7.47 3.08 7.78
C GLU A 169 6.62 1.85 7.43
N TYR A 170 6.98 0.66 7.89
CA TYR A 170 6.21 -0.56 7.67
C TYR A 170 4.93 -0.64 8.54
N GLU A 171 4.94 -0.03 9.73
CA GLU A 171 3.72 0.16 10.51
C GLU A 171 2.71 1.02 9.76
N GLN A 172 3.16 2.14 9.19
CA GLN A 172 2.31 3.05 8.43
C GLN A 172 1.78 2.39 7.15
N LEU A 173 2.59 1.57 6.47
CA LEU A 173 2.13 0.77 5.33
C LEU A 173 1.03 -0.20 5.73
N LEU A 174 1.21 -0.93 6.83
CA LEU A 174 0.21 -1.89 7.30
C LEU A 174 -1.12 -1.19 7.63
N VAL A 175 -1.06 -0.06 8.34
CA VAL A 175 -2.26 0.75 8.63
C VAL A 175 -2.90 1.29 7.35
N TYR A 176 -2.11 1.74 6.38
CA TYR A 176 -2.58 2.23 5.09
C TYR A 176 -3.36 1.16 4.33
N PHE A 177 -2.80 -0.05 4.17
CA PHE A 177 -3.47 -1.13 3.46
C PHE A 177 -4.75 -1.58 4.18
N LEU A 178 -4.72 -1.69 5.51
CA LEU A 178 -5.92 -2.00 6.30
C LEU A 178 -7.00 -0.91 6.14
N TYR A 179 -6.62 0.37 6.16
CA TYR A 179 -7.55 1.49 5.99
C TYR A 179 -8.22 1.49 4.63
N ARG A 180 -7.44 1.24 3.59
CA ARG A 180 -7.90 1.29 2.20
C ARG A 180 -8.75 0.10 1.82
N HIS A 181 -8.35 -1.11 2.20
CA HIS A 181 -8.91 -2.34 1.65
C HIS A 181 -9.91 -3.06 2.56
N VAL A 182 -9.80 -2.99 3.89
CA VAL A 182 -10.77 -3.65 4.78
C VAL A 182 -12.21 -3.16 4.54
N PRO A 183 -12.48 -1.86 4.31
CA PRO A 183 -13.84 -1.41 4.04
C PRO A 183 -14.50 -2.03 2.80
N THR A 184 -13.73 -2.48 1.80
CA THR A 184 -14.30 -3.12 0.60
C THR A 184 -14.90 -4.50 0.88
N ALA A 185 -14.67 -5.07 2.06
CA ALA A 185 -15.34 -6.28 2.51
C ALA A 185 -16.86 -6.10 2.70
N LEU A 186 -17.39 -4.88 2.72
CA LEU A 186 -18.85 -4.64 2.65
C LEU A 186 -19.47 -5.10 1.32
N ASP A 187 -18.67 -5.10 0.24
CA ASP A 187 -19.16 -5.46 -1.08
C ASP A 187 -19.25 -6.98 -1.29
N ASP A 188 -18.33 -7.76 -0.68
CA ASP A 188 -18.16 -9.19 -0.92
C ASP A 188 -18.22 -10.06 0.36
N GLY A 189 -18.23 -9.46 1.53
CA GLY A 189 -18.21 -10.17 2.82
C GLY A 189 -16.86 -10.78 3.19
N ASP A 190 -15.81 -10.55 2.39
CA ASP A 190 -14.51 -11.20 2.56
C ASP A 190 -13.48 -10.28 3.21
N VAL A 191 -13.51 -10.20 4.52
CA VAL A 191 -12.54 -9.47 5.32
C VAL A 191 -11.19 -10.20 5.41
N SER A 192 -11.19 -11.53 5.22
CA SER A 192 -9.98 -12.34 5.38
C SER A 192 -8.95 -12.07 4.28
N SER A 193 -9.37 -12.05 3.01
CA SER A 193 -8.46 -11.72 1.91
C SER A 193 -7.96 -10.28 1.97
N LYS A 194 -8.78 -9.33 2.44
CA LYS A 194 -8.38 -7.93 2.60
C LYS A 194 -7.30 -7.76 3.68
N ALA A 195 -7.44 -8.47 4.80
CA ALA A 195 -6.43 -8.49 5.86
C ALA A 195 -5.15 -9.23 5.41
N ALA A 196 -5.30 -10.36 4.71
CA ALA A 196 -4.18 -11.09 4.12
C ALA A 196 -3.43 -10.25 3.08
N PHE A 197 -4.14 -9.50 2.23
CA PHE A 197 -3.54 -8.58 1.26
C PHE A 197 -2.71 -7.49 1.95
N ALA A 198 -3.22 -6.88 3.02
CA ALA A 198 -2.49 -5.88 3.78
C ALA A 198 -1.16 -6.43 4.33
N VAL A 199 -1.19 -7.65 4.87
CA VAL A 199 0.00 -8.34 5.37
C VAL A 199 0.94 -8.75 4.24
N LEU A 200 0.42 -9.33 3.14
CA LEU A 200 1.22 -9.72 1.99
C LEU A 200 1.94 -8.52 1.37
N SER A 201 1.26 -7.39 1.24
CA SER A 201 1.85 -6.15 0.70
C SER A 201 3.08 -5.72 1.50
N VAL A 202 2.99 -5.73 2.83
CA VAL A 202 4.13 -5.41 3.70
C VAL A 202 5.23 -6.48 3.59
N ARG A 203 4.85 -7.77 3.55
CA ARG A 203 5.78 -8.90 3.38
C ARG A 203 6.49 -8.91 2.04
N LEU A 204 5.93 -8.30 1.00
CA LEU A 204 6.60 -8.14 -0.29
C LEU A 204 7.48 -6.88 -0.32
N LEU A 205 6.97 -5.74 0.18
CA LEU A 205 7.72 -4.48 0.17
C LEU A 205 9.00 -4.53 1.01
N PHE A 206 9.02 -5.33 2.08
CA PHE A 206 10.22 -5.48 2.90
C PHE A 206 11.38 -6.17 2.16
N PRO A 207 11.22 -7.36 1.54
CA PRO A 207 12.26 -7.97 0.70
C PRO A 207 12.63 -7.13 -0.52
N LEU A 208 11.70 -6.38 -1.11
CA LEU A 208 12.02 -5.46 -2.21
C LEU A 208 12.95 -4.33 -1.77
N GLY A 209 12.78 -3.81 -0.55
CA GLY A 209 13.73 -2.89 0.07
C GLY A 209 15.10 -3.54 0.31
N ALA A 210 15.13 -4.80 0.78
CA ALA A 210 16.36 -5.56 0.95
C ALA A 210 17.08 -5.80 -0.39
N LEU A 211 16.33 -6.09 -1.45
CA LEU A 211 16.86 -6.21 -2.81
C LEU A 211 17.48 -4.89 -3.29
N HIS A 212 16.80 -3.78 -3.06
CA HIS A 212 17.34 -2.46 -3.42
C HIS A 212 18.66 -2.21 -2.70
N LEU A 213 18.72 -2.47 -1.37
CA LEU A 213 19.95 -2.35 -0.59
C LEU A 213 21.07 -3.25 -1.13
N LEU A 214 20.76 -4.50 -1.49
CA LEU A 214 21.70 -5.46 -2.07
C LEU A 214 22.30 -4.94 -3.39
N LEU A 215 21.45 -4.41 -4.28
CA LEU A 215 21.86 -4.00 -5.63
C LEU A 215 22.56 -2.62 -5.66
N HIS A 216 22.19 -1.71 -4.76
CA HIS A 216 22.63 -0.32 -4.80
C HIS A 216 23.54 0.08 -3.62
N GLY A 217 23.57 -0.73 -2.56
CA GLY A 217 24.41 -0.46 -1.37
C GLY A 217 23.83 0.53 -0.38
N GLU A 218 22.67 1.13 -0.68
CA GLU A 218 21.93 2.04 0.20
C GLU A 218 20.42 1.87 -0.01
N PHE A 219 19.62 2.24 0.99
CA PHE A 219 18.17 2.29 0.92
C PHE A 219 17.67 3.45 1.77
N THR A 220 17.34 4.54 1.11
CA THR A 220 16.89 5.78 1.73
C THR A 220 15.38 5.82 1.93
N VAL A 221 14.87 6.88 2.54
CA VAL A 221 13.42 7.13 2.64
C VAL A 221 12.83 7.39 1.26
N GLU A 222 13.56 8.08 0.39
CA GLU A 222 13.16 8.36 -0.99
C GLU A 222 13.01 7.05 -1.79
N ASP A 223 13.91 6.09 -1.60
CA ASP A 223 13.83 4.77 -2.25
C ASP A 223 12.60 3.99 -1.76
N GLN A 224 12.30 4.04 -0.45
CA GLN A 224 11.08 3.45 0.11
C GLN A 224 9.82 4.09 -0.46
N ILE A 225 9.79 5.42 -0.60
CA ILE A 225 8.67 6.19 -1.17
C ILE A 225 8.46 5.76 -2.63
N GLU A 226 9.51 5.73 -3.43
CA GLU A 226 9.41 5.35 -4.84
C GLU A 226 8.99 3.89 -5.02
N LEU A 227 9.52 2.99 -4.20
CA LEU A 227 9.12 1.58 -4.20
C LEU A 227 7.62 1.41 -3.88
N CYS A 228 7.13 2.09 -2.85
CA CYS A 228 5.71 2.06 -2.48
C CYS A 228 4.84 2.70 -3.56
N ARG A 229 5.31 3.78 -4.20
CA ARG A 229 4.62 4.43 -5.31
C ARG A 229 4.47 3.49 -6.51
N LEU A 230 5.54 2.81 -6.89
CA LEU A 230 5.52 1.82 -7.98
C LEU A 230 4.57 0.67 -7.64
N TYR A 231 4.71 0.07 -6.46
CA TYR A 231 3.82 -0.99 -6.00
C TYR A 231 2.35 -0.57 -6.08
N SER A 232 2.00 0.57 -5.52
CA SER A 232 0.63 1.07 -5.53
C SER A 232 0.12 1.29 -6.95
N ALA A 233 0.92 1.93 -7.81
CA ALA A 233 0.53 2.22 -9.19
C ALA A 233 0.32 0.97 -10.04
N GLU A 234 1.09 -0.08 -9.82
CA GLU A 234 1.07 -1.31 -10.60
C GLU A 234 0.11 -2.37 -10.03
N VAL A 235 -0.16 -2.33 -8.72
CA VAL A 235 -1.00 -3.33 -8.04
C VAL A 235 -2.36 -2.75 -7.67
N GLU A 236 -2.40 -1.69 -6.85
CA GLU A 236 -3.66 -1.19 -6.26
C GLU A 236 -4.55 -0.42 -7.26
N TYR A 237 -4.02 -0.01 -8.42
CA TYR A 237 -4.76 0.74 -9.46
C TYR A 237 -5.07 -0.12 -10.70
N SER A 238 -5.02 -1.44 -10.57
CA SER A 238 -5.53 -2.40 -11.53
C SER A 238 -6.53 -3.31 -10.82
N ASP A 239 -7.79 -3.20 -11.18
CA ASP A 239 -8.87 -4.02 -10.60
C ASP A 239 -8.59 -5.52 -10.87
N ASP A 240 -8.13 -5.86 -12.08
CA ASP A 240 -7.77 -7.24 -12.45
C ASP A 240 -6.63 -7.81 -11.58
N ASN A 241 -5.64 -6.97 -11.22
CA ASN A 241 -4.55 -7.38 -10.34
C ASN A 241 -5.03 -7.56 -8.89
N MET A 242 -5.91 -6.67 -8.42
CA MET A 242 -6.49 -6.78 -7.08
C MET A 242 -7.35 -8.04 -6.96
N ASP A 243 -8.19 -8.32 -7.95
CA ASP A 243 -9.04 -9.51 -7.97
C ASP A 243 -8.17 -10.79 -7.95
N ALA A 244 -7.13 -10.86 -8.80
CA ALA A 244 -6.21 -11.99 -8.82
C ALA A 244 -5.47 -12.21 -7.49
N LEU A 245 -5.13 -11.11 -6.79
CA LEU A 245 -4.48 -11.17 -5.47
C LEU A 245 -5.46 -11.65 -4.40
N PHE A 246 -6.69 -11.14 -4.38
CA PHE A 246 -7.71 -11.62 -3.44
C PHE A 246 -8.03 -13.09 -3.66
N ASP A 247 -8.18 -13.53 -4.91
CA ASP A 247 -8.39 -14.95 -5.26
C ASP A 247 -7.23 -15.86 -4.78
N ALA A 248 -6.00 -15.39 -4.85
CA ALA A 248 -4.83 -16.12 -4.38
C ALA A 248 -4.72 -16.20 -2.85
N LEU A 249 -5.49 -15.39 -2.12
CA LEU A 249 -5.50 -15.28 -0.66
C LEU A 249 -6.76 -15.89 0.00
N LEU A 250 -7.68 -16.42 -0.81
CA LEU A 250 -8.84 -17.18 -0.34
C LEU A 250 -8.41 -18.60 0.06
#